data_0dc7b1bb568cd75eb8fc989c50b7803a
#
_entry.id   0dc7b1bb568cd75eb8fc989c50b7803a
#
_cell.length_a   1.000
_cell.length_b   1.000
_cell.length_c   1.000
_cell.angle_alpha   90.00
_cell.angle_beta   90.00
_cell.angle_gamma   90.00
#
_symmetry.space_group_name_H-M   'P 1'
#
loop_
_entity.id
_entity.type
_entity.pdbx_description
1 polymer ?
#
loop_
_entity_poly.entity_id
_entity_poly.type
_entity_poly.pdbx_seq_one_letter_code
_entity_poly.pdbx_strand_id
1 'polypeptide(L)'
;MDKMDSKKKDMLEALQLSMSVISTACERVGISRQTHYNWLGSDAEYKEQCESLEQRTIDMVESHLYKLIRDGNPAATIFFLKTKGKERGYVERQEIAVAEKKPLSWFTDDNADVS
;
A
#
# COMPACT_ATOMS: atom_id res chain seq x y z
N MET A 1 27.86 6.34 19.78
CA MET A 1 27.04 5.50 20.36
C MET A 1 25.75 5.33 19.67
N ASP A 2 25.35 4.16 19.53
CA ASP A 2 24.17 3.86 18.86
C ASP A 2 22.99 3.97 19.76
N LYS A 3 22.04 4.77 19.41
CA LYS A 3 20.92 4.95 20.25
C LYS A 3 19.87 3.92 20.08
N MET A 4 19.91 3.18 19.00
CA MET A 4 18.87 2.23 18.70
C MET A 4 19.28 0.86 19.20
N ASP A 5 18.45 0.21 19.97
CA ASP A 5 18.84 -1.09 20.51
C ASP A 5 18.74 -2.15 19.42
N SER A 6 19.24 -3.33 19.72
CA SER A 6 19.39 -4.36 18.73
C SER A 6 18.08 -4.90 18.22
N LYS A 7 17.04 -4.91 19.05
CA LYS A 7 15.72 -5.35 18.62
C LYS A 7 15.15 -4.44 17.56
N LYS A 8 15.33 -3.14 17.73
CA LYS A 8 14.87 -2.18 16.75
C LYS A 8 15.59 -2.32 15.44
N LYS A 9 16.89 -2.58 15.49
CA LYS A 9 17.67 -2.80 14.28
C LYS A 9 17.21 -4.06 13.59
N ASP A 10 16.94 -5.11 14.35
CA ASP A 10 16.43 -6.35 13.78
C ASP A 10 15.09 -6.10 13.12
N MET A 11 14.26 -5.25 13.73
CA MET A 11 12.95 -4.95 13.17
C MET A 11 13.07 -4.18 11.86
N LEU A 12 14.01 -3.24 11.80
CA LEU A 12 14.22 -2.49 10.57
C LEU A 12 14.69 -3.42 9.43
N GLU A 13 15.56 -4.36 9.77
CA GLU A 13 16.01 -5.32 8.78
C GLU A 13 14.88 -6.22 8.34
N ALA A 14 14.04 -6.65 9.28
CA ALA A 14 12.91 -7.50 8.96
C ALA A 14 11.89 -6.77 8.10
N LEU A 15 11.70 -5.48 8.36
CA LEU A 15 10.78 -4.68 7.54
C LEU A 15 11.30 -4.57 6.11
N GLN A 16 12.60 -4.42 5.96
CA GLN A 16 13.18 -4.35 4.64
C GLN A 16 12.98 -5.66 3.88
N LEU A 17 13.19 -6.77 4.55
CA LEU A 17 13.05 -8.09 3.93
C LEU A 17 11.61 -8.44 3.62
N SER A 18 10.66 -7.93 4.40
CA SER A 18 9.25 -8.23 4.21
C SER A 18 8.53 -7.17 3.37
N MET A 19 9.25 -6.26 2.79
CA MET A 19 8.69 -5.17 1.99
C MET A 19 7.71 -4.35 2.81
N SER A 20 8.09 -4.06 4.03
CA SER A 20 7.34 -3.22 4.96
C SER A 20 6.03 -3.84 5.44
N VAL A 21 5.92 -5.15 5.39
CA VAL A 21 4.75 -5.82 5.96
C VAL A 21 4.98 -5.98 7.46
N ILE A 22 4.28 -5.21 8.24
CA ILE A 22 4.53 -5.09 9.67
C ILE A 22 4.33 -6.40 10.40
N SER A 23 3.24 -7.11 10.14
CA SER A 23 2.96 -8.35 10.86
C SER A 23 4.02 -9.40 10.60
N THR A 24 4.47 -9.52 9.36
CA THR A 24 5.51 -10.48 9.01
C THR A 24 6.83 -10.12 9.69
N ALA A 25 7.16 -8.84 9.71
CA ALA A 25 8.39 -8.40 10.34
C ALA A 25 8.36 -8.63 11.83
N CYS A 26 7.23 -8.35 12.48
CA CYS A 26 7.10 -8.57 13.91
C CYS A 26 7.26 -10.04 14.27
N GLU A 27 6.67 -10.89 13.47
CA GLU A 27 6.76 -12.30 13.68
C GLU A 27 8.19 -12.78 13.57
N ARG A 28 8.89 -12.27 12.58
CA ARG A 28 10.28 -12.64 12.35
C ARG A 28 11.18 -12.23 13.50
N VAL A 29 10.95 -11.07 14.08
CA VAL A 29 11.77 -10.56 15.16
C VAL A 29 11.33 -11.07 16.51
N GLY A 30 10.07 -11.47 16.62
CA GLY A 30 9.54 -11.95 17.88
C GLY A 30 9.00 -10.87 18.78
N ILE A 31 8.42 -9.85 18.20
CA ILE A 31 7.78 -8.79 18.99
C ILE A 31 6.33 -8.68 18.57
N SER A 32 5.53 -8.00 19.39
CA SER A 32 4.14 -7.77 19.05
C SER A 32 4.01 -6.52 18.19
N ARG A 33 2.91 -6.43 17.47
CA ARG A 33 2.64 -5.21 16.70
C ARG A 33 2.56 -4.00 17.61
N GLN A 34 2.01 -4.20 18.81
CA GLN A 34 1.91 -3.12 19.77
C GLN A 34 3.28 -2.56 20.13
N THR A 35 4.26 -3.44 20.30
CA THR A 35 5.62 -3.01 20.59
C THR A 35 6.15 -2.11 19.47
N HIS A 36 5.93 -2.54 18.24
CA HIS A 36 6.37 -1.76 17.09
C HIS A 36 5.73 -0.36 17.10
N TYR A 37 4.42 -0.29 17.33
CA TYR A 37 3.73 0.99 17.34
C TYR A 37 4.13 1.85 18.52
N ASN A 38 4.45 1.23 19.65
CA ASN A 38 4.96 1.97 20.79
C ASN A 38 6.30 2.62 20.43
N TRP A 39 7.15 1.89 19.75
CA TRP A 39 8.44 2.43 19.32
C TRP A 39 8.24 3.61 18.35
N LEU A 40 7.30 3.48 17.44
CA LEU A 40 7.02 4.56 16.50
C LEU A 40 6.62 5.83 17.23
N GLY A 41 5.89 5.69 18.33
CA GLY A 41 5.43 6.83 19.07
C GLY A 41 6.47 7.43 20.02
N SER A 42 7.47 6.64 20.41
CA SER A 42 8.42 7.07 21.41
C SER A 42 9.85 7.28 20.91
N ASP A 43 10.14 6.85 19.71
CA ASP A 43 11.50 6.93 19.17
C ASP A 43 11.44 7.57 17.79
N ALA A 44 11.78 8.85 17.74
CA ALA A 44 11.68 9.60 16.49
C ALA A 44 12.62 9.08 15.42
N GLU A 45 13.78 8.59 15.83
CA GLU A 45 14.74 8.06 14.88
C GLU A 45 14.22 6.75 14.26
N TYR A 46 13.62 5.90 15.08
CA TYR A 46 13.04 4.65 14.61
C TYR A 46 11.91 4.95 13.62
N LYS A 47 11.08 5.92 13.95
CA LYS A 47 9.98 6.31 13.07
C LYS A 47 10.49 6.79 11.74
N GLU A 48 11.51 7.62 11.76
CA GLU A 48 12.08 8.16 10.54
C GLU A 48 12.67 7.06 9.67
N GLN A 49 13.34 6.10 10.30
CA GLN A 49 13.92 4.99 9.57
C GLN A 49 12.84 4.10 8.95
N CYS A 50 11.75 3.89 9.66
CA CYS A 50 10.65 3.10 9.14
C CYS A 50 10.02 3.79 7.94
N GLU A 51 9.82 5.08 8.03
CA GLU A 51 9.24 5.84 6.93
C GLU A 51 10.13 5.83 5.70
N SER A 52 11.44 5.93 5.94
CA SER A 52 12.40 5.89 4.85
C SER A 52 12.39 4.54 4.15
N LEU A 53 12.29 3.47 4.93
CA LEU A 53 12.20 2.13 4.36
C LEU A 53 10.95 1.96 3.53
N GLU A 54 9.86 2.48 4.02
CA GLU A 54 8.59 2.37 3.30
C GLU A 54 8.66 3.10 1.97
N GLN A 55 9.26 4.29 1.97
CA GLN A 55 9.41 5.04 0.73
C GLN A 55 10.27 4.29 -0.28
N ARG A 56 11.34 3.68 0.18
CA ARG A 56 12.19 2.89 -0.72
C ARG A 56 11.47 1.68 -1.27
N THR A 57 10.62 1.07 -0.45
CA THR A 57 9.83 -0.06 -0.90
C THR A 57 8.87 0.36 -1.99
N ILE A 58 8.21 1.50 -1.79
CA ILE A 58 7.29 2.02 -2.79
C ILE A 58 8.03 2.33 -4.10
N ASP A 59 9.20 2.95 -3.99
CA ASP A 59 10.01 3.24 -5.18
C ASP A 59 10.33 1.97 -5.95
N MET A 60 10.70 0.92 -5.24
CA MET A 60 11.05 -0.33 -5.87
C MET A 60 9.85 -0.95 -6.56
N VAL A 61 8.70 -0.92 -5.90
CA VAL A 61 7.48 -1.48 -6.48
C VAL A 61 7.06 -0.68 -7.71
N GLU A 62 7.21 0.64 -7.64
CA GLU A 62 6.90 1.47 -8.79
C GLU A 62 7.79 1.13 -9.99
N SER A 63 9.06 0.89 -9.72
CA SER A 63 9.97 0.50 -10.79
C SER A 63 9.53 -0.80 -11.44
N HIS A 64 9.07 -1.72 -10.62
CA HIS A 64 8.58 -2.99 -11.11
C HIS A 64 7.33 -2.81 -11.96
N LEU A 65 6.45 -1.95 -11.49
CA LEU A 65 5.22 -1.65 -12.22
C LEU A 65 5.53 -1.06 -13.59
N TYR A 66 6.45 -0.11 -13.64
CA TYR A 66 6.83 0.51 -14.91
C TYR A 66 7.43 -0.51 -15.86
N LYS A 67 8.20 -1.43 -15.32
CA LYS A 67 8.77 -2.47 -16.16
C LYS A 67 7.69 -3.36 -16.75
N LEU A 68 6.72 -3.73 -15.96
CA LEU A 68 5.60 -4.53 -16.44
C LEU A 68 4.83 -3.80 -17.54
N ILE A 69 4.64 -2.51 -17.37
CA ILE A 69 3.94 -1.72 -18.37
C ILE A 69 4.72 -1.69 -19.67
N ARG A 70 6.02 -1.51 -19.60
CA ARG A 70 6.87 -1.50 -20.78
C ARG A 70 6.85 -2.84 -21.49
N ASP A 71 6.68 -3.91 -20.72
CA ASP A 71 6.63 -5.25 -21.28
C ASP A 71 5.25 -5.60 -21.83
N GLY A 72 4.31 -4.69 -21.74
CA GLY A 72 2.99 -4.90 -22.32
C GLY A 72 1.96 -5.54 -21.44
N ASN A 73 2.16 -5.51 -20.13
CA ASN A 73 1.23 -6.11 -19.19
C ASN A 73 -0.04 -5.25 -19.09
N PRO A 74 -1.20 -5.79 -19.52
CA PRO A 74 -2.42 -4.97 -19.53
C PRO A 74 -2.91 -4.63 -18.13
N ALA A 75 -2.79 -5.53 -17.18
CA ALA A 75 -3.26 -5.26 -15.82
C ALA A 75 -2.46 -4.11 -15.21
N ALA A 76 -1.14 -4.11 -15.41
CA ALA A 76 -0.30 -3.05 -14.88
C ALA A 76 -0.62 -1.72 -15.55
N THR A 77 -0.87 -1.74 -16.84
CA THR A 77 -1.19 -0.53 -17.58
C THR A 77 -2.51 0.06 -17.10
N ILE A 78 -3.52 -0.79 -16.94
CA ILE A 78 -4.81 -0.35 -16.47
C ILE A 78 -4.71 0.21 -15.05
N PHE A 79 -3.94 -0.47 -14.20
CA PHE A 79 -3.77 0.00 -12.83
C PHE A 79 -3.13 1.38 -12.80
N PHE A 80 -2.11 1.60 -13.63
CA PHE A 80 -1.45 2.88 -13.68
C PHE A 80 -2.43 3.99 -14.09
N LEU A 81 -3.25 3.70 -15.11
CA LEU A 81 -4.21 4.69 -15.57
C LEU A 81 -5.28 4.99 -14.54
N LYS A 82 -5.71 3.97 -13.81
CA LYS A 82 -6.71 4.18 -12.76
C LYS A 82 -6.18 5.01 -11.61
N THR A 83 -4.90 4.96 -11.36
CA THR A 83 -4.34 5.69 -10.23
C THR A 83 -3.73 7.01 -10.65
N LYS A 84 -2.74 6.97 -11.52
CA LYS A 84 -2.04 8.20 -11.91
C LYS A 84 -2.72 8.92 -13.06
N GLY A 85 -3.59 8.23 -13.78
CA GLY A 85 -4.28 8.85 -14.90
C GLY A 85 -5.62 9.46 -14.56
N LYS A 86 -5.97 9.49 -13.29
CA LYS A 86 -7.26 10.01 -12.89
C LYS A 86 -7.51 11.42 -13.37
N GLU A 87 -6.53 12.25 -13.31
CA GLU A 87 -6.67 13.64 -13.71
C GLU A 87 -6.99 13.78 -15.18
N ARG A 88 -6.66 12.78 -15.96
CA ARG A 88 -6.93 12.79 -17.38
C ARG A 88 -8.22 12.05 -17.72
N GLY A 89 -9.00 11.69 -16.69
CA GLY A 89 -10.29 11.08 -16.91
C GLY A 89 -10.35 9.56 -16.77
N TYR A 90 -9.25 8.93 -16.45
CA TYR A 90 -9.26 7.47 -16.30
C TYR A 90 -9.69 7.11 -14.89
N VAL A 91 -10.99 7.07 -14.67
CA VAL A 91 -11.53 6.75 -13.36
C VAL A 91 -12.32 5.46 -13.45
N GLU A 92 -12.45 4.82 -12.30
CA GLU A 92 -13.22 3.60 -12.23
C GLU A 92 -14.66 3.91 -11.98
N ARG A 93 -15.48 3.88 -13.03
CA ARG A 93 -16.84 4.22 -12.93
C ARG A 93 -17.62 3.39 -12.01
N GLN A 94 -17.24 2.16 -11.89
CA GLN A 94 -17.91 1.24 -11.03
C GLN A 94 -17.90 1.68 -9.59
N GLU A 95 -16.79 2.24 -9.15
CA GLU A 95 -16.68 2.77 -7.82
C GLU A 95 -17.68 3.85 -7.56
N ILE A 96 -17.83 4.72 -8.54
CA ILE A 96 -18.73 5.84 -8.39
C ILE A 96 -20.15 5.34 -8.32
N ALA A 97 -20.50 4.40 -9.14
CA ALA A 97 -21.84 3.86 -9.14
C ALA A 97 -22.19 3.25 -7.81
N VAL A 98 -21.27 2.51 -7.23
CA VAL A 98 -21.53 1.91 -5.93
C VAL A 98 -21.68 2.94 -4.86
N ALA A 99 -20.93 3.98 -4.92
CA ALA A 99 -21.01 5.04 -3.93
C ALA A 99 -22.34 5.78 -4.01
N GLU A 100 -22.83 5.97 -5.18
CA GLU A 100 -24.06 6.69 -5.34
C GLU A 100 -25.29 5.87 -5.17
N LYS A 101 -25.28 4.65 -5.63
CA LYS A 101 -26.41 3.86 -5.57
C LYS A 101 -26.68 3.33 -4.34
N LYS A 102 -27.70 3.17 -4.12
CA LYS A 102 -28.00 2.51 -3.01
C LYS A 102 -28.26 1.30 -3.55
N PRO A 103 -28.22 0.58 -3.19
CA PRO A 103 -28.43 -0.68 -3.70
C PRO A 103 -29.58 -0.81 -4.54
N LEU A 104 -29.87 -0.89 -5.16
CA LEU A 104 -30.56 -1.19 -5.87
C LEU A 104 -31.00 -1.45 -6.65
N SER A 105 -31.23 -1.26 -6.81
CA SER A 105 -31.89 -1.50 -7.59
C SER A 105 -31.49 -1.72 -8.80
N TRP A 106 -31.24 -2.15 -9.37
CA TRP A 106 -30.75 -2.47 -10.56
C TRP A 106 -30.59 -3.44 -10.90
N PHE A 107 -30.99 -3.69 -10.56
CA PHE A 107 -30.98 -4.47 -11.03
C PHE A 107 -31.84 -4.81 -11.38
N THR A 108 -32.73 -4.16 -11.41
CA THR A 108 -33.50 -4.13 -11.96
C THR A 108 -33.72 -3.61 -12.68
N ASP A 109 -33.93 -3.01 -12.80
CA ASP A 109 -34.15 -2.51 -13.61
C ASP A 109 -33.87 -2.37 -14.21
N ASP A 110 -34.05 -2.10 -14.05
CA ASP A 110 -33.87 -1.78 -14.72
C ASP A 110 -33.48 -1.68 -15.10
N ASN A 111 -33.79 -1.45 -14.97
CA ASN A 111 -33.54 -1.10 -15.44
C ASN A 111 -33.18 -0.68 -15.71
N ALA A 112 -33.62 -0.44 -15.65
CA ALA A 112 -33.35 0.07 -15.89
C ALA A 112 -32.78 0.60 -15.98
N ASP A 113 -33.02 0.96 -15.84
CA ASP A 113 -32.52 1.42 -15.80
C ASP A 113 -31.80 1.58 -15.66
N VAL A 114 -31.59 1.50 -15.20
CA VAL A 114 -30.84 1.52 -14.94
C VAL A 114 -30.26 1.77 -15.08
N SER A 115 -30.38 1.93 -15.04
CA SER A 115 -29.84 2.05 -15.26
C SER A 115 -29.40 2.08 -15.43
#